data_4f1d8a7be00b30ec48b21e6c9904a7ff
#
_entry.id   4f1d8a7be00b30ec48b21e6c9904a7ff
#
_cell.length_a   1.000
_cell.length_b   1.000
_cell.length_c   1.000
_cell.angle_alpha   90.00
_cell.angle_beta   90.00
_cell.angle_gamma   90.00
#
_symmetry.space_group_name_H-M   'P 1'
#
loop_
_entity.id
_entity.type
_entity.pdbx_description
1 polymer ?
#
loop_
_entity_poly.entity_id
_entity_poly.type
_entity_poly.pdbx_seq_one_letter_code
_entity_poly.pdbx_strand_id
1 'polypeptide(L)'
;MRKTFGAFEKIIIFYHKPNQNTHHMRKLFMPLMAVAAAGCLVMSCSREDMKEPAAELSQETLAKISAAGFSPLDVQVVDGKYLVEGDVLLSPADLEKKVSSPRLRIADVEQYRTFNLVTGTPRTITISTSGNIPAALSSGINAAIARYNAENLSLTFVRGGSNGGGNINIRVVRTNQFIAAAGFPTGGNPYNEIQYSNRYISGYSANFITTVLTHEMGHCIGFRHTDYMNRAYSCGTGGNEGQETTGVGAVLIPGTPSGPDAASWMLACLSATTNRPFNANDRIALNYLY
;
A
#
# COMPACT_ATOMS: atom_id res chain seq x y z
N MET A 1 -29.93 -7.25 -33.45
CA MET A 1 -28.60 -6.73 -33.10
C MET A 1 -28.33 -7.03 -31.63
N ARG A 2 -27.55 -8.08 -31.36
CA ARG A 2 -27.12 -8.44 -29.98
C ARG A 2 -25.85 -7.63 -29.65
N LYS A 3 -25.94 -6.78 -28.63
CA LYS A 3 -24.77 -6.10 -28.08
C LYS A 3 -24.08 -7.06 -27.09
N THR A 4 -22.89 -7.52 -27.46
CA THR A 4 -21.98 -8.24 -26.58
C THR A 4 -21.39 -7.27 -25.57
N PHE A 5 -21.72 -7.45 -24.30
CA PHE A 5 -21.05 -6.79 -23.19
C PHE A 5 -19.66 -7.42 -23.02
N GLY A 6 -18.63 -6.66 -23.29
CA GLY A 6 -17.24 -7.06 -22.97
C GLY A 6 -17.07 -7.19 -21.48
N ALA A 7 -16.54 -8.34 -21.04
CA ALA A 7 -16.17 -8.57 -19.66
C ALA A 7 -15.03 -7.62 -19.25
N PHE A 8 -15.28 -6.75 -18.30
CA PHE A 8 -14.24 -5.95 -17.64
C PHE A 8 -13.43 -6.88 -16.74
N GLU A 9 -12.23 -7.22 -17.13
CA GLU A 9 -11.26 -7.83 -16.23
C GLU A 9 -10.83 -6.79 -15.17
N LYS A 10 -11.45 -6.87 -14.01
CA LYS A 10 -10.99 -6.14 -12.82
C LYS A 10 -9.71 -6.83 -12.35
N ILE A 11 -8.59 -6.15 -12.40
CA ILE A 11 -7.42 -6.57 -11.61
C ILE A 11 -7.77 -6.25 -10.15
N ILE A 12 -8.32 -7.25 -9.50
CA ILE A 12 -8.40 -7.33 -8.06
C ILE A 12 -6.95 -7.48 -7.60
N ILE A 13 -6.52 -6.72 -6.60
CA ILE A 13 -5.27 -7.01 -5.88
C ILE A 13 -5.39 -8.46 -5.45
N PHE A 14 -4.65 -9.37 -6.13
CA PHE A 14 -4.77 -10.79 -5.89
C PHE A 14 -4.23 -11.12 -4.51
N TYR A 15 -5.11 -11.33 -3.57
CA TYR A 15 -4.84 -12.18 -2.43
C TYR A 15 -4.52 -13.58 -2.93
N HIS A 16 -3.25 -13.91 -2.93
CA HIS A 16 -2.83 -15.28 -3.15
C HIS A 16 -3.12 -16.07 -1.88
N LYS A 17 -4.29 -16.72 -1.86
CA LYS A 17 -4.65 -17.66 -0.80
C LYS A 17 -3.57 -18.75 -0.75
N PRO A 18 -2.90 -18.99 0.40
CA PRO A 18 -1.95 -20.09 0.48
C PRO A 18 -2.70 -21.39 0.23
N ASN A 19 -2.19 -22.18 -0.71
CA ASN A 19 -2.72 -23.47 -1.10
C ASN A 19 -2.63 -24.43 0.08
N GLN A 20 -3.76 -24.73 0.71
CA GLN A 20 -3.84 -25.79 1.72
C GLN A 20 -3.76 -27.13 1.01
N ASN A 21 -2.55 -27.67 0.89
CA ASN A 21 -2.34 -29.05 0.48
C ASN A 21 -2.88 -29.97 1.57
N THR A 22 -4.07 -30.50 1.32
CA THR A 22 -4.60 -31.64 2.07
C THR A 22 -3.78 -32.87 1.74
N HIS A 23 -2.96 -33.31 2.68
CA HIS A 23 -2.28 -34.58 2.61
C HIS A 23 -3.29 -35.72 2.72
N HIS A 24 -3.66 -36.35 1.60
CA HIS A 24 -4.26 -37.66 1.58
C HIS A 24 -3.21 -38.70 1.94
N MET A 25 -3.28 -39.22 3.17
CA MET A 25 -2.55 -40.42 3.58
C MET A 25 -3.07 -41.63 2.82
N ARG A 26 -2.32 -42.10 1.82
CA ARG A 26 -2.48 -43.47 1.30
C ARG A 26 -1.58 -44.40 2.10
N LYS A 27 -2.22 -45.24 2.91
CA LYS A 27 -1.57 -46.42 3.50
C LYS A 27 -1.22 -47.40 2.38
N LEU A 28 0.05 -47.73 2.21
CA LEU A 28 0.49 -48.88 1.44
C LEU A 28 1.35 -49.80 2.32
N PHE A 29 0.98 -51.04 2.31
CA PHE A 29 1.56 -52.17 3.08
C PHE A 29 3.00 -52.46 2.64
N MET A 30 3.85 -52.82 3.64
CA MET A 30 5.17 -53.43 3.48
C MET A 30 5.10 -54.81 2.82
N PRO A 31 6.22 -55.28 2.20
CA PRO A 31 6.95 -56.31 2.90
C PRO A 31 8.48 -56.06 3.03
N LEU A 32 8.98 -56.62 4.07
CA LEU A 32 10.31 -56.77 4.60
C LEU A 32 11.24 -57.48 3.62
N MET A 33 12.42 -56.92 3.31
CA MET A 33 13.61 -57.70 2.98
C MET A 33 14.88 -57.00 3.49
N ALA A 34 15.57 -57.70 4.35
CA ALA A 34 16.85 -57.28 4.89
C ALA A 34 17.97 -57.62 3.90
N VAL A 35 18.86 -56.68 3.61
CA VAL A 35 20.23 -56.94 3.16
C VAL A 35 21.15 -55.95 3.85
N ALA A 36 22.09 -56.50 4.62
CA ALA A 36 23.16 -55.75 5.23
C ALA A 36 24.27 -55.53 4.19
N ALA A 37 24.75 -54.29 4.04
CA ALA A 37 26.10 -53.99 3.53
C ALA A 37 26.62 -52.68 4.12
N ALA A 38 27.77 -52.74 4.76
CA ALA A 38 28.51 -51.62 5.32
C ALA A 38 29.09 -50.73 4.22
N GLY A 39 29.08 -49.40 4.44
CA GLY A 39 29.76 -48.48 3.53
C GLY A 39 29.57 -47.02 3.89
N CYS A 40 30.59 -46.40 4.49
CA CYS A 40 30.98 -45.00 4.48
C CYS A 40 29.94 -43.92 4.79
N LEU A 41 30.00 -43.45 6.02
CA LEU A 41 29.46 -42.17 6.46
C LEU A 41 30.17 -40.99 5.73
N VAL A 42 29.56 -40.45 4.68
CA VAL A 42 29.79 -39.09 4.25
C VAL A 42 28.68 -38.23 4.86
N MET A 43 28.98 -37.56 5.98
CA MET A 43 28.15 -36.49 6.51
C MET A 43 28.20 -35.33 5.51
N SER A 44 27.29 -35.32 4.55
CA SER A 44 26.95 -34.13 3.81
C SER A 44 26.04 -33.31 4.72
N CYS A 45 26.61 -32.28 5.36
CA CYS A 45 25.83 -31.21 5.95
C CYS A 45 25.15 -30.43 4.79
N SER A 46 23.99 -30.85 4.35
CA SER A 46 23.06 -29.97 3.66
C SER A 46 22.63 -28.92 4.70
N ARG A 47 23.14 -27.70 4.55
CA ARG A 47 22.47 -26.55 5.12
C ARG A 47 21.09 -26.52 4.42
N GLU A 48 20.08 -27.05 5.07
CA GLU A 48 18.73 -26.61 4.83
C GLU A 48 18.75 -25.12 5.20
N ASP A 49 18.60 -24.27 4.20
CA ASP A 49 18.18 -22.89 4.42
C ASP A 49 16.86 -22.98 5.18
N MET A 50 16.95 -22.92 6.50
CA MET A 50 15.78 -22.72 7.35
C MET A 50 15.23 -21.35 6.96
N LYS A 51 14.27 -21.37 6.04
CA LYS A 51 13.40 -20.22 5.78
C LYS A 51 12.83 -19.86 7.14
N GLU A 52 13.29 -18.74 7.68
CA GLU A 52 12.79 -18.24 8.94
C GLU A 52 11.25 -18.27 8.87
N PRO A 53 10.55 -18.92 9.83
CA PRO A 53 9.10 -18.95 9.79
C PRO A 53 8.64 -17.48 9.75
N ALA A 54 7.79 -17.15 8.79
CA ALA A 54 7.19 -15.83 8.72
C ALA A 54 6.67 -15.49 10.11
N ALA A 55 7.21 -14.44 10.73
CA ALA A 55 6.87 -14.06 12.09
C ALA A 55 5.35 -13.98 12.20
N GLU A 56 4.76 -14.90 12.95
CA GLU A 56 3.33 -14.96 13.14
C GLU A 56 2.92 -13.66 13.85
N LEU A 57 2.08 -12.85 13.21
CA LEU A 57 1.63 -11.57 13.76
C LEU A 57 0.91 -11.84 15.09
N SER A 58 1.42 -11.28 16.17
CA SER A 58 0.81 -11.46 17.48
C SER A 58 -0.59 -10.84 17.53
N GLN A 59 -1.49 -11.41 18.33
CA GLN A 59 -2.82 -10.83 18.56
C GLN A 59 -2.73 -9.39 19.12
N GLU A 60 -1.69 -9.11 19.91
CA GLU A 60 -1.41 -7.77 20.41
C GLU A 60 -1.10 -6.80 19.27
N THR A 61 -0.27 -7.20 18.30
CA THR A 61 0.04 -6.37 17.12
C THR A 61 -1.21 -6.12 16.28
N LEU A 62 -2.04 -7.13 16.04
CA LEU A 62 -3.29 -6.98 15.30
C LEU A 62 -4.27 -6.05 16.04
N ALA A 63 -4.35 -6.14 17.37
CA ALA A 63 -5.15 -5.23 18.18
C ALA A 63 -4.64 -3.78 18.10
N LYS A 64 -3.31 -3.56 18.12
CA LYS A 64 -2.71 -2.24 17.92
C LYS A 64 -2.99 -1.67 16.53
N ILE A 65 -2.92 -2.49 15.49
CA ILE A 65 -3.28 -2.10 14.12
C ILE A 65 -4.75 -1.66 14.06
N SER A 66 -5.64 -2.45 14.66
CA SER A 66 -7.06 -2.10 14.76
C SER A 66 -7.28 -0.81 15.56
N ALA A 67 -6.58 -0.63 16.69
CA ALA A 67 -6.63 0.58 17.49
C ALA A 67 -6.04 1.81 16.78
N ALA A 68 -5.15 1.62 15.82
CA ALA A 68 -4.63 2.69 14.96
C ALA A 68 -5.58 3.04 13.79
N GLY A 69 -6.73 2.37 13.69
CA GLY A 69 -7.77 2.65 12.69
C GLY A 69 -7.53 1.97 11.34
N PHE A 70 -6.97 0.75 11.35
CA PHE A 70 -6.76 -0.07 10.17
C PHE A 70 -7.35 -1.46 10.33
N SER A 71 -7.71 -2.08 9.21
CA SER A 71 -8.15 -3.47 9.23
C SER A 71 -7.02 -4.39 9.71
N PRO A 72 -7.27 -5.26 10.71
CA PRO A 72 -6.30 -6.28 11.11
C PRO A 72 -6.30 -7.51 10.18
N LEU A 73 -7.13 -7.48 9.13
CA LEU A 73 -7.23 -8.56 8.15
C LEU A 73 -6.09 -8.45 7.13
N ASP A 74 -5.53 -9.62 6.77
CA ASP A 74 -4.53 -9.75 5.70
C ASP A 74 -3.26 -8.89 5.89
N VAL A 75 -2.92 -8.56 7.12
CA VAL A 75 -1.69 -7.85 7.47
C VAL A 75 -0.47 -8.70 7.13
N GLN A 76 0.52 -8.09 6.52
CA GLN A 76 1.79 -8.73 6.18
C GLN A 76 2.96 -7.96 6.79
N VAL A 77 4.10 -8.63 6.98
CA VAL A 77 5.32 -7.97 7.42
C VAL A 77 6.22 -7.74 6.21
N VAL A 78 6.64 -6.49 6.00
CA VAL A 78 7.51 -6.06 4.90
C VAL A 78 8.59 -5.15 5.46
N ASP A 79 9.85 -5.54 5.37
CA ASP A 79 11.01 -4.76 5.84
C ASP A 79 10.82 -4.26 7.30
N GLY A 80 10.28 -5.10 8.20
CA GLY A 80 10.04 -4.75 9.60
C GLY A 80 8.87 -3.78 9.84
N LYS A 81 8.07 -3.49 8.84
CA LYS A 81 6.83 -2.70 8.89
C LYS A 81 5.62 -3.60 8.64
N TYR A 82 4.46 -3.13 8.99
CA TYR A 82 3.19 -3.82 8.76
C TYR A 82 2.55 -3.25 7.50
N LEU A 83 2.43 -4.08 6.47
CA LEU A 83 1.64 -3.78 5.29
C LEU A 83 0.17 -4.04 5.63
N VAL A 84 -0.62 -3.00 5.69
CA VAL A 84 -2.06 -3.05 5.90
C VAL A 84 -2.76 -2.54 4.65
N GLU A 85 -4.00 -2.96 4.44
CA GLU A 85 -4.86 -2.49 3.34
C GLU A 85 -4.27 -2.68 1.93
N GLY A 86 -3.14 -3.40 1.84
CA GLY A 86 -2.50 -3.80 0.58
C GLY A 86 -1.47 -2.81 0.03
N ASP A 87 -1.37 -1.58 0.56
CA ASP A 87 -0.49 -0.52 0.07
C ASP A 87 0.01 0.44 1.17
N VAL A 88 -0.51 0.35 2.40
CA VAL A 88 -0.10 1.21 3.50
C VAL A 88 0.93 0.51 4.38
N LEU A 89 2.08 1.15 4.59
CA LEU A 89 3.15 0.69 5.47
C LEU A 89 3.09 1.42 6.82
N LEU A 90 2.78 0.69 7.89
CA LEU A 90 2.84 1.19 9.27
C LEU A 90 4.15 0.76 9.93
N SER A 91 4.86 1.68 10.52
CA SER A 91 6.00 1.35 11.38
C SER A 91 5.51 0.88 12.76
N PRO A 92 6.32 0.12 13.52
CA PRO A 92 6.00 -0.18 14.91
C PRO A 92 5.72 1.08 15.75
N ALA A 93 6.42 2.19 15.46
CA ALA A 93 6.22 3.46 16.14
C ALA A 93 4.85 4.11 15.86
N ASP A 94 4.23 3.84 14.74
CA ASP A 94 2.86 4.32 14.44
C ASP A 94 1.83 3.62 15.33
N LEU A 95 2.10 2.38 15.76
CA LEU A 95 1.23 1.59 16.61
C LEU A 95 1.37 1.91 18.12
N GLU A 96 2.46 2.60 18.53
CA GLU A 96 2.70 2.94 19.95
C GLU A 96 2.05 4.29 20.33
N LYS A 97 1.49 5.03 19.40
CA LYS A 97 0.82 6.31 19.67
C LYS A 97 -0.47 6.06 20.45
N LYS A 98 -0.57 6.61 21.67
CA LYS A 98 -1.76 6.45 22.51
C LYS A 98 -2.98 7.07 21.85
N VAL A 99 -4.02 6.29 21.70
CA VAL A 99 -5.36 6.73 21.28
C VAL A 99 -5.98 7.56 22.40
N SER A 100 -6.30 8.81 22.14
CA SER A 100 -7.13 9.60 23.06
C SER A 100 -8.59 9.36 22.73
N SER A 101 -9.37 8.98 23.74
CA SER A 101 -10.81 8.66 23.78
C SER A 101 -11.65 8.75 22.51
N PRO A 102 -12.44 7.73 22.17
CA PRO A 102 -13.27 7.69 20.97
C PRO A 102 -14.32 8.81 20.98
N ARG A 103 -14.32 9.65 19.97
CA ARG A 103 -15.45 10.53 19.66
C ARG A 103 -16.22 9.91 18.49
N LEU A 104 -17.44 9.49 18.78
CA LEU A 104 -18.38 9.08 17.75
C LEU A 104 -18.60 10.24 16.78
N ARG A 105 -18.09 10.13 15.55
CA ARG A 105 -18.47 10.99 14.44
C ARG A 105 -19.14 10.11 13.41
N ILE A 106 -20.42 10.38 13.20
CA ILE A 106 -21.15 9.91 12.02
C ILE A 106 -20.72 10.85 10.91
N ALA A 107 -19.94 10.37 9.95
CA ALA A 107 -19.47 11.16 8.81
C ALA A 107 -19.84 10.45 7.51
N ASP A 108 -20.72 11.09 6.76
CA ASP A 108 -21.06 10.76 5.37
C ASP A 108 -20.24 11.67 4.45
N VAL A 109 -18.94 11.36 4.16
CA VAL A 109 -18.09 12.25 3.33
C VAL A 109 -16.86 11.56 2.75
N GLU A 110 -16.35 12.01 1.58
CA GLU A 110 -15.58 11.19 0.64
C GLU A 110 -14.06 11.32 0.65
N GLN A 111 -13.47 12.41 1.13
CA GLN A 111 -12.02 12.56 1.13
C GLN A 111 -11.49 12.55 2.55
N TYR A 112 -10.50 11.72 2.79
CA TYR A 112 -9.98 11.50 4.13
C TYR A 112 -8.48 11.77 4.20
N ARG A 113 -8.05 12.22 5.37
CA ARG A 113 -6.66 12.44 5.74
C ARG A 113 -6.33 11.78 7.06
N THR A 114 -5.06 11.63 7.35
CA THR A 114 -4.59 11.33 8.70
C THR A 114 -4.58 12.60 9.57
N PHE A 115 -4.41 12.45 10.87
CA PHE A 115 -4.12 13.59 11.76
C PHE A 115 -2.72 14.15 11.51
N ASN A 116 -1.80 13.31 11.07
CA ASN A 116 -0.45 13.69 10.72
C ASN A 116 -0.41 14.26 9.30
N LEU A 117 0.01 15.50 9.16
CA LEU A 117 0.16 16.20 7.90
C LEU A 117 1.59 16.72 7.74
N VAL A 118 1.94 17.10 6.53
CA VAL A 118 3.16 17.87 6.27
C VAL A 118 2.94 19.29 6.78
N THR A 119 3.91 19.82 7.50
CA THR A 119 3.86 21.17 8.07
C THR A 119 5.03 22.02 7.58
N GLY A 120 5.03 23.31 7.94
CA GLY A 120 6.06 24.25 7.51
C GLY A 120 5.89 24.66 6.04
N THR A 121 4.64 24.80 5.59
CA THR A 121 4.31 25.29 4.24
C THR A 121 4.44 26.82 4.16
N PRO A 122 4.77 27.42 2.98
CA PRO A 122 5.07 26.72 1.72
C PRO A 122 6.36 25.89 1.78
N ARG A 123 6.33 24.70 1.18
CA ARG A 123 7.42 23.74 1.30
C ARG A 123 7.72 23.03 0.00
N THR A 124 9.02 22.85 -0.31
CA THR A 124 9.47 22.00 -1.41
C THR A 124 9.75 20.59 -0.89
N ILE A 125 9.19 19.59 -1.57
CA ILE A 125 9.40 18.15 -1.31
C ILE A 125 10.21 17.57 -2.45
N THR A 126 11.39 17.06 -2.14
CA THR A 126 12.29 16.43 -3.10
C THR A 126 11.96 14.94 -3.24
N ILE A 127 11.64 14.51 -4.46
CA ILE A 127 11.41 13.11 -4.83
C ILE A 127 12.69 12.52 -5.39
N SER A 128 13.41 11.78 -4.58
CA SER A 128 14.62 11.04 -4.99
C SER A 128 14.29 9.60 -5.39
N THR A 129 15.27 8.91 -5.92
CA THR A 129 15.17 7.49 -6.23
C THR A 129 16.42 6.76 -5.75
N SER A 130 16.31 5.45 -5.56
CA SER A 130 17.48 4.60 -5.27
C SER A 130 17.40 3.29 -6.04
N GLY A 131 18.58 2.78 -6.39
CA GLY A 131 18.71 1.57 -7.21
C GLY A 131 18.45 1.82 -8.70
N ASN A 132 18.25 0.74 -9.45
CA ASN A 132 17.98 0.80 -10.88
C ASN A 132 16.50 1.15 -11.13
N ILE A 133 16.24 2.32 -11.68
CA ILE A 133 14.90 2.83 -11.97
C ILE A 133 14.65 2.70 -13.48
N PRO A 134 13.75 1.81 -13.91
CA PRO A 134 13.37 1.70 -15.31
C PRO A 134 12.81 3.01 -15.89
N ALA A 135 13.06 3.27 -17.17
CA ALA A 135 12.66 4.50 -17.85
C ALA A 135 11.14 4.79 -17.72
N ALA A 136 10.30 3.75 -17.82
CA ALA A 136 8.85 3.89 -17.65
C ALA A 136 8.48 4.41 -16.26
N LEU A 137 9.11 3.89 -15.20
CA LEU A 137 8.89 4.36 -13.83
C LEU A 137 9.41 5.79 -13.66
N SER A 138 10.61 6.09 -14.20
CA SER A 138 11.18 7.45 -14.16
C SER A 138 10.26 8.49 -14.82
N SER A 139 9.68 8.15 -15.97
CA SER A 139 8.69 8.99 -16.66
C SER A 139 7.42 9.17 -15.82
N GLY A 140 6.92 8.08 -15.20
CA GLY A 140 5.78 8.12 -14.29
C GLY A 140 6.00 9.03 -13.09
N ILE A 141 7.20 9.01 -12.49
CA ILE A 141 7.57 9.91 -11.38
C ILE A 141 7.50 11.37 -11.83
N ASN A 142 8.08 11.70 -12.97
CA ASN A 142 8.04 13.06 -13.49
C ASN A 142 6.60 13.52 -13.78
N ALA A 143 5.77 12.63 -14.31
CA ALA A 143 4.36 12.93 -14.58
C ALA A 143 3.54 13.10 -13.29
N ALA A 144 3.81 12.32 -12.23
CA ALA A 144 3.16 12.48 -10.92
C ALA A 144 3.55 13.81 -10.27
N ILE A 145 4.84 14.18 -10.30
CA ILE A 145 5.33 15.49 -9.85
C ILE A 145 4.61 16.62 -10.60
N ALA A 146 4.56 16.54 -11.93
CA ALA A 146 3.89 17.56 -12.74
C ALA A 146 2.39 17.67 -12.41
N ARG A 147 1.73 16.53 -12.13
CA ARG A 147 0.32 16.49 -11.76
C ARG A 147 0.04 17.25 -10.45
N TYR A 148 0.85 17.04 -9.41
CA TYR A 148 0.72 17.80 -8.16
C TYR A 148 1.05 19.30 -8.34
N ASN A 149 2.12 19.61 -9.04
CA ASN A 149 2.54 21.01 -9.24
C ASN A 149 1.57 21.82 -10.08
N ALA A 150 0.74 21.17 -10.91
CA ALA A 150 -0.31 21.85 -11.67
C ALA A 150 -1.47 22.36 -10.79
N GLU A 151 -1.60 21.88 -9.56
CA GLU A 151 -2.66 22.29 -8.64
C GLU A 151 -2.31 23.56 -7.82
N ASN A 152 -1.09 24.10 -7.95
CA ASN A 152 -0.62 25.32 -7.27
C ASN A 152 -0.77 25.30 -5.74
N LEU A 153 -0.46 24.18 -5.13
CA LEU A 153 -0.54 23.94 -3.69
C LEU A 153 0.59 24.69 -2.93
N SER A 154 0.48 24.78 -1.62
CA SER A 154 1.58 25.22 -0.76
C SER A 154 2.73 24.20 -0.66
N LEU A 155 2.57 23.00 -1.23
CA LEU A 155 3.61 22.00 -1.45
C LEU A 155 4.05 22.02 -2.91
N THR A 156 5.37 22.15 -3.14
CA THR A 156 5.98 22.04 -4.47
C THR A 156 6.82 20.77 -4.52
N PHE A 157 6.65 19.94 -5.53
CA PHE A 157 7.43 18.73 -5.70
C PHE A 157 8.52 18.92 -6.75
N VAL A 158 9.74 18.47 -6.44
CA VAL A 158 10.88 18.55 -7.35
C VAL A 158 11.55 17.19 -7.50
N ARG A 159 12.06 16.92 -8.71
CA ARG A 159 12.85 15.72 -8.96
C ARG A 159 14.22 15.84 -8.31
N GLY A 160 14.59 14.88 -7.45
CA GLY A 160 15.90 14.76 -6.85
C GLY A 160 16.82 13.76 -7.57
N GLY A 161 17.95 13.48 -6.95
CA GLY A 161 18.95 12.53 -7.44
C GLY A 161 18.54 11.06 -7.34
N SER A 162 19.44 10.19 -7.81
CA SER A 162 19.22 8.72 -7.90
C SER A 162 19.85 7.90 -6.75
N ASN A 163 20.41 8.55 -5.73
CA ASN A 163 21.11 7.91 -4.60
C ASN A 163 20.33 8.01 -3.28
N GLY A 164 19.04 8.26 -3.33
CA GLY A 164 18.24 8.59 -2.15
C GLY A 164 18.51 10.01 -1.66
N GLY A 165 18.17 10.30 -0.41
CA GLY A 165 18.45 11.60 0.23
C GLY A 165 17.44 12.70 -0.04
N GLY A 166 16.36 12.45 -0.79
CA GLY A 166 15.22 13.34 -0.88
C GLY A 166 14.26 13.20 0.32
N ASN A 167 13.25 14.04 0.34
CA ASN A 167 12.20 13.94 1.37
C ASN A 167 11.37 12.65 1.22
N ILE A 168 11.15 12.21 -0.04
CA ILE A 168 10.53 10.94 -0.38
C ILE A 168 11.46 10.21 -1.34
N ASN A 169 11.83 8.99 -1.02
CA ASN A 169 12.67 8.13 -1.85
C ASN A 169 11.84 7.02 -2.51
N ILE A 170 11.84 6.94 -3.83
CA ILE A 170 11.17 5.86 -4.55
C ILE A 170 12.16 4.75 -4.84
N ARG A 171 11.86 3.55 -4.34
CA ARG A 171 12.69 2.35 -4.45
C ARG A 171 11.94 1.24 -5.17
N VAL A 172 12.58 0.61 -6.15
CA VAL A 172 12.03 -0.59 -6.79
C VAL A 172 12.34 -1.81 -5.93
N VAL A 173 11.31 -2.58 -5.62
CA VAL A 173 11.39 -3.81 -4.83
C VAL A 173 10.94 -5.03 -5.61
N ARG A 174 11.42 -6.22 -5.25
CA ARG A 174 11.02 -7.48 -5.85
C ARG A 174 9.97 -8.14 -5.00
N THR A 175 8.70 -7.84 -5.25
CA THR A 175 7.58 -8.40 -4.50
C THR A 175 6.36 -8.63 -5.39
N ASN A 176 5.46 -9.50 -4.92
CA ASN A 176 4.13 -9.71 -5.48
C ASN A 176 3.02 -9.42 -4.44
N GLN A 177 3.40 -8.86 -3.29
CA GLN A 177 2.47 -8.55 -2.20
C GLN A 177 1.66 -7.28 -2.47
N PHE A 178 2.24 -6.33 -3.23
CA PHE A 178 1.61 -5.04 -3.56
C PHE A 178 2.08 -4.54 -4.92
N ILE A 179 1.40 -3.55 -5.48
CA ILE A 179 1.83 -2.78 -6.67
C ILE A 179 2.85 -1.73 -6.25
N ALA A 180 2.47 -0.88 -5.31
CA ALA A 180 3.32 0.05 -4.59
C ALA A 180 2.84 0.12 -3.14
N ALA A 181 3.64 0.72 -2.27
CA ALA A 181 3.27 0.92 -0.89
C ALA A 181 4.00 2.13 -0.30
N ALA A 182 3.28 2.92 0.50
CA ALA A 182 3.79 4.06 1.23
C ALA A 182 3.23 4.09 2.66
N GLY A 183 3.65 5.07 3.46
CA GLY A 183 3.11 5.34 4.78
C GLY A 183 2.67 6.80 4.89
N PHE A 184 2.52 7.27 6.12
CA PHE A 184 1.97 8.58 6.41
C PHE A 184 2.99 9.53 7.05
N PRO A 185 2.76 10.85 6.99
CA PRO A 185 3.62 11.86 7.59
C PRO A 185 3.90 11.60 9.07
N THR A 186 5.09 11.97 9.51
CA THR A 186 5.48 11.90 10.92
C THR A 186 6.30 13.13 11.29
N GLY A 187 5.95 13.77 12.42
CA GLY A 187 6.66 14.96 12.91
C GLY A 187 6.63 16.14 11.94
N GLY A 188 5.56 16.27 11.15
CA GLY A 188 5.41 17.34 10.15
C GLY A 188 6.21 17.10 8.86
N ASN A 189 6.87 15.95 8.71
CA ASN A 189 7.58 15.58 7.49
C ASN A 189 6.76 14.57 6.68
N PRO A 190 6.87 14.56 5.34
CA PRO A 190 6.25 13.53 4.52
C PRO A 190 6.82 12.15 4.88
N TYR A 191 6.06 11.10 4.64
CA TYR A 191 6.63 9.77 4.70
C TYR A 191 7.77 9.64 3.69
N ASN A 192 8.86 9.02 4.11
CA ASN A 192 10.14 9.16 3.41
C ASN A 192 10.41 8.10 2.33
N GLU A 193 9.50 7.15 2.08
CA GLU A 193 9.72 6.07 1.13
C GLU A 193 8.43 5.67 0.39
N ILE A 194 8.57 5.41 -0.92
CA ILE A 194 7.60 4.67 -1.72
C ILE A 194 8.31 3.42 -2.25
N GLN A 195 7.78 2.25 -1.94
CA GLN A 195 8.22 0.98 -2.51
C GLN A 195 7.36 0.68 -3.73
N TYR A 196 7.98 0.47 -4.89
CA TYR A 196 7.29 0.12 -6.13
C TYR A 196 7.71 -1.26 -6.62
N SER A 197 6.77 -2.17 -6.82
CA SER A 197 7.06 -3.52 -7.26
C SER A 197 7.55 -3.54 -8.72
N ASN A 198 8.66 -4.23 -8.96
CA ASN A 198 9.20 -4.41 -10.31
C ASN A 198 8.27 -5.17 -11.27
N ARG A 199 7.27 -5.89 -10.74
CA ARG A 199 6.30 -6.66 -11.52
C ARG A 199 5.30 -5.78 -12.26
N TYR A 200 5.05 -4.58 -11.76
CA TYR A 200 4.01 -3.67 -12.27
C TYR A 200 4.59 -2.47 -13.03
N ILE A 201 5.76 -2.66 -13.67
CA ILE A 201 6.43 -1.63 -14.50
C ILE A 201 6.37 -2.00 -15.98
N SER A 202 6.96 -3.15 -16.35
CA SER A 202 6.95 -3.62 -17.73
C SER A 202 5.56 -4.15 -18.13
N GLY A 203 5.04 -3.70 -19.26
CA GLY A 203 3.71 -4.08 -19.75
C GLY A 203 2.56 -3.22 -19.21
N TYR A 204 2.84 -2.28 -18.29
CA TYR A 204 1.84 -1.34 -17.79
C TYR A 204 1.95 0.02 -18.47
N SER A 205 0.82 0.70 -18.66
CA SER A 205 0.79 2.00 -19.31
C SER A 205 1.42 3.09 -18.46
N ALA A 206 1.96 4.13 -19.11
CA ALA A 206 2.48 5.31 -18.40
C ALA A 206 1.41 5.95 -17.52
N ASN A 207 0.16 5.99 -17.94
CA ASN A 207 -0.96 6.53 -17.16
C ASN A 207 -1.23 5.71 -15.88
N PHE A 208 -1.15 4.37 -15.96
CA PHE A 208 -1.27 3.51 -14.80
C PHE A 208 -0.15 3.80 -13.78
N ILE A 209 1.10 3.79 -14.24
CA ILE A 209 2.27 4.04 -13.37
C ILE A 209 2.17 5.43 -12.73
N THR A 210 1.78 6.45 -13.50
CA THR A 210 1.57 7.81 -12.99
C THR A 210 0.46 7.85 -11.94
N THR A 211 -0.64 7.13 -12.16
CA THR A 211 -1.77 7.08 -11.22
C THR A 211 -1.35 6.44 -9.91
N VAL A 212 -0.67 5.29 -9.94
CA VAL A 212 -0.15 4.62 -8.74
C VAL A 212 0.80 5.56 -7.98
N LEU A 213 1.78 6.16 -8.67
CA LEU A 213 2.73 7.08 -8.00
C LEU A 213 2.04 8.32 -7.41
N THR A 214 1.05 8.88 -8.09
CA THR A 214 0.26 10.01 -7.56
C THR A 214 -0.48 9.61 -6.29
N HIS A 215 -1.05 8.39 -6.25
CA HIS A 215 -1.72 7.81 -5.10
C HIS A 215 -0.75 7.63 -3.91
N GLU A 216 0.39 6.97 -4.12
CA GLU A 216 1.38 6.77 -3.06
C GLU A 216 1.96 8.09 -2.50
N MET A 217 2.17 9.08 -3.37
CA MET A 217 2.55 10.41 -2.94
C MET A 217 1.44 11.06 -2.08
N GLY A 218 0.18 10.75 -2.33
CA GLY A 218 -0.97 11.15 -1.51
C GLY A 218 -0.84 10.62 -0.07
N HIS A 219 -0.55 9.33 0.09
CA HIS A 219 -0.26 8.75 1.41
C HIS A 219 0.92 9.45 2.09
N CYS A 220 2.02 9.64 1.36
CA CYS A 220 3.20 10.32 1.91
C CYS A 220 2.93 11.73 2.47
N ILE A 221 1.92 12.41 1.98
CA ILE A 221 1.51 13.75 2.47
C ILE A 221 0.27 13.73 3.36
N GLY A 222 -0.31 12.56 3.65
CA GLY A 222 -1.32 12.38 4.69
C GLY A 222 -2.73 12.05 4.23
N PHE A 223 -2.96 11.76 2.93
CA PHE A 223 -4.27 11.32 2.45
C PHE A 223 -4.51 9.85 2.75
N ARG A 224 -5.75 9.50 3.13
CA ARG A 224 -6.27 8.15 3.31
C ARG A 224 -7.12 7.74 2.10
N HIS A 225 -7.46 6.44 2.01
CA HIS A 225 -8.38 5.97 0.98
C HIS A 225 -9.75 6.64 1.08
N THR A 226 -10.34 6.95 -0.06
CA THR A 226 -11.67 7.60 -0.11
C THR A 226 -12.79 6.62 0.20
N ASP A 227 -12.56 5.35 -0.02
CA ASP A 227 -13.50 4.26 0.28
C ASP A 227 -13.10 3.46 1.55
N TYR A 228 -12.34 4.08 2.47
CA TYR A 228 -11.89 3.42 3.71
C TYR A 228 -13.04 2.79 4.51
N MET A 229 -14.24 3.37 4.50
CA MET A 229 -15.40 2.84 5.21
C MET A 229 -15.96 1.56 4.57
N ASN A 230 -15.66 1.31 3.31
CA ASN A 230 -16.09 0.13 2.57
C ASN A 230 -15.19 -0.15 1.36
N ARG A 231 -14.06 -0.79 1.58
CA ARG A 231 -13.13 -1.18 0.50
C ARG A 231 -13.77 -2.03 -0.60
N ALA A 232 -14.86 -2.76 -0.29
CA ALA A 232 -15.58 -3.52 -1.30
C ALA A 232 -16.09 -2.65 -2.46
N TYR A 233 -16.21 -1.34 -2.24
CA TYR A 233 -16.61 -0.40 -3.29
C TYR A 233 -15.65 -0.41 -4.49
N SER A 234 -14.35 -0.27 -4.28
CA SER A 234 -13.36 -0.29 -5.36
C SER A 234 -12.74 -1.66 -5.58
N CYS A 235 -12.53 -2.43 -4.51
CA CYS A 235 -11.82 -3.70 -4.54
C CYS A 235 -12.74 -4.90 -4.79
N GLY A 236 -14.06 -4.74 -4.66
CA GLY A 236 -15.03 -5.83 -4.76
C GLY A 236 -15.05 -6.75 -3.53
N THR A 237 -14.09 -6.64 -2.65
CA THR A 237 -13.95 -7.34 -1.36
C THR A 237 -13.34 -6.41 -0.32
N GLY A 238 -13.41 -6.80 0.93
CA GLY A 238 -12.94 -5.99 2.05
C GLY A 238 -14.07 -5.31 2.78
N GLY A 239 -13.76 -4.67 3.89
CA GLY A 239 -14.70 -4.01 4.77
C GLY A 239 -14.26 -2.59 5.09
N ASN A 240 -14.65 -2.15 6.29
CA ASN A 240 -14.23 -0.88 6.85
C ASN A 240 -12.74 -0.99 7.28
N GLU A 241 -11.91 -0.08 6.81
CA GLU A 241 -10.49 0.02 7.17
C GLU A 241 -10.27 0.53 8.59
N GLY A 242 -11.30 1.05 9.23
CA GLY A 242 -11.25 1.63 10.56
C GLY A 242 -11.13 3.15 10.54
N GLN A 243 -11.70 3.77 11.57
CA GLN A 243 -11.69 5.22 11.76
C GLN A 243 -11.25 5.52 13.19
N GLU A 244 -10.11 6.15 13.33
CA GLU A 244 -9.56 6.51 14.62
C GLU A 244 -9.48 8.01 14.82
N THR A 245 -9.29 8.41 16.08
CA THR A 245 -9.36 9.82 16.50
C THR A 245 -8.02 10.51 16.58
N THR A 246 -6.92 9.79 16.29
CA THR A 246 -5.55 10.32 16.38
C THR A 246 -4.60 9.69 15.37
N GLY A 247 -3.44 10.29 15.17
CA GLY A 247 -2.33 9.71 14.42
C GLY A 247 -2.64 9.50 12.96
N VAL A 248 -2.74 8.24 12.56
CA VAL A 248 -2.95 7.80 11.16
C VAL A 248 -4.39 7.41 10.85
N GLY A 249 -5.32 7.58 11.80
CA GLY A 249 -6.75 7.34 11.60
C GLY A 249 -7.36 8.26 10.55
N ALA A 250 -8.52 7.86 10.02
CA ALA A 250 -9.20 8.59 8.95
C ALA A 250 -9.99 9.79 9.48
N VAL A 251 -9.64 10.98 9.00
CA VAL A 251 -10.31 12.25 9.31
C VAL A 251 -10.89 12.82 8.03
N LEU A 252 -12.16 13.18 8.10
CA LEU A 252 -12.84 13.87 7.02
C LEU A 252 -12.15 15.18 6.62
N ILE A 253 -12.10 15.44 5.32
CA ILE A 253 -11.71 16.72 4.76
C ILE A 253 -12.97 17.54 4.45
N PRO A 254 -13.19 18.70 5.13
CA PRO A 254 -14.37 19.51 4.90
C PRO A 254 -14.50 20.02 3.46
N GLY A 255 -15.73 20.09 2.98
CA GLY A 255 -16.04 20.59 1.63
C GLY A 255 -16.05 19.52 0.54
N THR A 256 -15.69 18.27 0.88
CA THR A 256 -15.81 17.14 -0.05
C THR A 256 -17.19 16.48 0.07
N PRO A 257 -17.70 15.82 -0.99
CA PRO A 257 -19.00 15.16 -0.98
C PRO A 257 -19.11 14.00 0.02
N SER A 258 -20.33 13.45 0.18
CA SER A 258 -20.62 12.27 1.01
C SER A 258 -20.75 11.00 0.17
N GLY A 259 -19.96 9.97 0.46
CA GLY A 259 -19.93 8.68 -0.21
C GLY A 259 -18.72 8.49 -1.15
N PRO A 260 -18.32 7.26 -1.50
CA PRO A 260 -17.08 7.01 -2.22
C PRO A 260 -17.14 7.50 -3.68
N ASP A 261 -16.08 8.18 -4.10
CA ASP A 261 -15.91 8.72 -5.45
C ASP A 261 -15.15 7.75 -6.36
N ALA A 262 -15.86 7.17 -7.34
CA ALA A 262 -15.27 6.22 -8.29
C ALA A 262 -14.11 6.80 -9.12
N ALA A 263 -14.00 8.12 -9.21
CA ALA A 263 -12.98 8.81 -9.96
C ALA A 263 -11.83 9.37 -9.10
N SER A 264 -11.93 9.27 -7.77
CA SER A 264 -10.89 9.78 -6.87
C SER A 264 -9.55 9.05 -7.07
N TRP A 265 -8.47 9.84 -7.02
CA TRP A 265 -7.11 9.28 -7.10
C TRP A 265 -6.73 8.46 -5.85
N MET A 266 -7.38 8.70 -4.69
CA MET A 266 -7.17 7.96 -3.44
C MET A 266 -8.13 6.79 -3.26
N LEU A 267 -8.76 6.29 -4.31
CA LEU A 267 -9.55 5.06 -4.23
C LEU A 267 -8.63 3.85 -4.07
N ALA A 268 -8.90 2.96 -3.11
CA ALA A 268 -8.01 1.88 -2.68
C ALA A 268 -7.62 0.91 -3.81
N CYS A 269 -8.52 0.62 -4.75
CA CYS A 269 -8.23 -0.30 -5.85
C CYS A 269 -8.43 0.34 -7.22
N LEU A 270 -7.63 -0.12 -8.20
CA LEU A 270 -7.68 0.35 -9.58
C LEU A 270 -7.44 -0.80 -10.57
N SER A 271 -7.87 -0.64 -11.82
CA SER A 271 -7.56 -1.59 -12.89
C SER A 271 -6.24 -1.22 -13.58
N ALA A 272 -5.62 -2.18 -14.28
CA ALA A 272 -4.34 -1.99 -14.99
C ALA A 272 -4.38 -0.93 -16.10
N THR A 273 -5.57 -0.55 -16.55
CA THR A 273 -5.77 0.48 -17.59
C THR A 273 -6.17 1.84 -17.03
N THR A 274 -6.25 1.95 -15.69
CA THR A 274 -6.76 3.14 -15.03
C THR A 274 -5.82 4.35 -15.23
N ASN A 275 -6.43 5.48 -15.54
CA ASN A 275 -5.83 6.81 -15.43
C ASN A 275 -6.74 7.68 -14.56
N ARG A 276 -6.26 8.09 -13.39
CA ARG A 276 -6.99 8.94 -12.44
C ARG A 276 -6.22 10.25 -12.21
N PRO A 277 -6.41 11.27 -13.04
CA PRO A 277 -6.01 12.64 -12.70
C PRO A 277 -6.88 13.14 -11.54
N PHE A 278 -6.45 14.18 -10.85
CA PHE A 278 -7.27 14.81 -9.81
C PHE A 278 -8.61 15.30 -10.38
N ASN A 279 -9.69 14.87 -9.77
CA ASN A 279 -11.03 15.35 -10.09
C ASN A 279 -11.36 16.62 -9.28
N ALA A 280 -12.60 17.11 -9.35
CA ALA A 280 -13.00 18.31 -8.63
C ALA A 280 -12.95 18.15 -7.10
N ASN A 281 -13.38 16.99 -6.59
CA ASN A 281 -13.38 16.69 -5.16
C ASN A 281 -11.97 16.51 -4.62
N ASP A 282 -11.10 15.87 -5.39
CA ASP A 282 -9.68 15.72 -5.08
C ASP A 282 -9.00 17.09 -4.94
N ARG A 283 -9.33 18.05 -5.83
CA ARG A 283 -8.82 19.43 -5.77
C ARG A 283 -9.32 20.17 -4.54
N ILE A 284 -10.59 20.00 -4.15
CA ILE A 284 -11.11 20.57 -2.89
C ILE A 284 -10.28 20.06 -1.72
N ALA A 285 -10.03 18.74 -1.67
CA ALA A 285 -9.26 18.13 -0.60
C ALA A 285 -7.80 18.59 -0.57
N LEU A 286 -7.14 18.65 -1.74
CA LEU A 286 -5.76 19.13 -1.88
C LEU A 286 -5.63 20.58 -1.42
N ASN A 287 -6.50 21.48 -1.90
CA ASN A 287 -6.49 22.90 -1.54
C ASN A 287 -6.90 23.16 -0.08
N TYR A 288 -7.65 22.25 0.55
CA TYR A 288 -7.97 22.37 1.97
C TYR A 288 -6.75 22.08 2.85
N LEU A 289 -5.88 21.15 2.44
CA LEU A 289 -4.73 20.73 3.24
C LEU A 289 -3.46 21.53 2.92
N TYR A 290 -3.28 21.91 1.68
CA TYR A 290 -2.06 22.49 1.12
C TYR A 290 -2.37 23.59 0.13
#